data_3459adebe8a7f13ed60f7241fae420eb
#
_entry.id   3459adebe8a7f13ed60f7241fae420eb
#
_cell.length_a   1.000
_cell.length_b   1.000
_cell.length_c   1.000
_cell.angle_alpha   90.00
_cell.angle_beta   90.00
_cell.angle_gamma   90.00
#
_symmetry.space_group_name_H-M   'P 1'
#
loop_
_entity.id
_entity.type
_entity.pdbx_description
1 polymer ?
#
loop_
_entity_poly.entity_id
_entity_poly.type
_entity_poly.pdbx_seq_one_letter_code
_entity_poly.pdbx_strand_id
1 'polypeptide(L)' 'MKNLIFFDTETTGNTENDFLCQIAYKHGNETFTGLYKPPIKIPPEASAVHHITNKMVADKPSFAESGDLAKI' A
#
# COMPACT_ATOMS: atom_id res chain seq x y z
N MET A 1 0.79 0.83 -16.93
CA MET A 1 -0.48 0.34 -16.40
C MET A 1 -1.56 0.34 -17.46
N LYS A 2 -1.47 -0.57 -18.38
CA LYS A 2 -2.46 -0.67 -19.44
C LYS A 2 -3.68 -1.44 -18.96
N ASN A 3 -4.87 -0.99 -19.33
CA ASN A 3 -6.14 -1.68 -19.05
C ASN A 3 -6.45 -1.80 -17.56
N LEU A 4 -5.91 -0.91 -16.75
CA LEU A 4 -6.19 -0.89 -15.33
C LEU A 4 -7.61 -0.37 -15.11
N ILE A 5 -8.47 -1.18 -14.48
CA ILE A 5 -9.87 -0.83 -14.24
C ILE A 5 -10.04 -0.12 -12.90
N PHE A 6 -9.28 -0.55 -11.91
CA PHE A 6 -9.40 -0.04 -10.54
C PHE A 6 -8.02 0.01 -9.92
N PHE A 7 -7.75 1.10 -9.22
CA PHE A 7 -6.49 1.29 -8.52
C PHE A 7 -6.74 2.06 -7.24
N ASP A 8 -6.23 1.55 -6.13
CA ASP A 8 -6.41 2.19 -4.83
C ASP A 8 -5.14 2.04 -4.02
N THR A 9 -4.84 3.05 -3.21
CA THR A 9 -3.67 3.04 -2.34
C THR A 9 -4.04 3.46 -0.93
N GLU A 10 -3.32 2.92 0.05
CA GLU A 10 -3.40 3.36 1.43
C GLU A 10 -2.01 3.81 1.88
N THR A 11 -1.96 4.88 2.65
CA THR A 11 -0.70 5.51 3.08
C THR A 11 -0.70 5.78 4.58
N THR A 12 0.43 6.30 5.08
CA THR A 12 0.56 6.68 6.48
C THR A 12 -0.21 7.95 6.84
N GLY A 13 -0.73 8.69 5.84
CA GLY A 13 -1.48 9.91 6.09
C GLY A 13 -1.67 10.74 4.83
N ASN A 14 -1.89 12.04 4.99
CA ASN A 14 -2.19 12.96 3.90
C ASN A 14 -1.16 14.08 3.73
N THR A 15 0.07 13.85 4.13
CA THR A 15 1.15 14.82 3.97
C THR A 15 2.12 14.35 2.88
N GLU A 16 2.98 15.26 2.42
CA GLU A 16 3.97 14.94 1.40
C GLU A 16 5.04 13.95 1.88
N ASN A 17 5.12 13.71 3.20
CA ASN A 17 6.06 12.76 3.80
C ASN A 17 5.42 11.39 4.05
N ASP A 18 4.24 11.16 3.54
CA ASP A 18 3.55 9.89 3.74
C ASP A 18 4.09 8.81 2.81
N PHE A 19 3.96 7.57 3.25
CA PHE A 19 4.50 6.42 2.54
C PHE A 19 3.43 5.37 2.33
N LEU A 20 3.54 4.63 1.23
CA LEU A 20 2.59 3.56 0.90
C LEU A 20 2.67 2.42 1.91
N CYS A 21 1.51 1.94 2.33
CA CYS A 21 1.39 0.72 3.12
C CYS A 21 0.50 -0.32 2.44
N GLN A 22 -0.26 0.06 1.41
CA GLN A 22 -1.03 -0.90 0.62
C GLN A 22 -1.26 -0.37 -0.80
N ILE A 23 -1.23 -1.28 -1.77
CA ILE A 23 -1.70 -1.03 -3.13
C ILE A 23 -2.67 -2.13 -3.50
N ALA A 24 -3.79 -1.76 -4.08
CA ALA A 24 -4.77 -2.71 -4.61
C ALA A 24 -5.17 -2.27 -6.01
N TYR A 25 -5.25 -3.22 -6.95
CA TYR A 25 -5.76 -2.91 -8.27
C TYR A 25 -6.50 -4.12 -8.86
N LYS A 26 -7.33 -3.82 -9.84
CA LYS A 26 -8.02 -4.84 -10.63
C LYS A 26 -7.71 -4.61 -12.11
N HIS A 27 -7.32 -5.68 -12.78
CA HIS A 27 -6.99 -5.65 -14.20
C HIS A 27 -7.67 -6.85 -14.87
N GLY A 28 -8.75 -6.60 -15.59
CA GLY A 28 -9.56 -7.67 -16.16
C GLY A 28 -10.16 -8.53 -15.04
N ASN A 29 -9.85 -9.83 -15.05
CA ASN A 29 -10.30 -10.77 -14.03
C ASN A 29 -9.28 -10.96 -12.91
N GLU A 30 -8.15 -10.25 -12.97
CA GLU A 30 -7.11 -10.37 -11.98
C GLU A 30 -7.22 -9.26 -10.95
N THR A 31 -6.98 -9.61 -9.70
CA THR A 31 -6.88 -8.65 -8.61
C THR A 31 -5.52 -8.81 -7.93
N PHE A 32 -4.97 -7.70 -7.48
CA PHE A 32 -3.72 -7.68 -6.74
C PHE A 32 -3.88 -6.81 -5.50
N THR A 33 -3.37 -7.30 -4.38
CA THR A 33 -3.28 -6.51 -3.16
C THR A 33 -1.92 -6.76 -2.52
N GLY A 34 -1.14 -5.71 -2.32
CA GLY A 34 0.16 -5.79 -1.69
C GLY A 34 0.20 -4.93 -0.44
N LEU A 35 0.78 -5.46 0.63
CA LEU A 35 1.05 -4.71 1.85
C LEU A 35 2.54 -4.41 1.92
N TYR A 36 2.89 -3.22 2.43
CA TYR A 36 4.26 -2.75 2.49
C TYR A 36 4.55 -2.14 3.85
N LYS A 37 5.78 -2.33 4.33
CA LYS A 37 6.22 -1.71 5.57
C LYS A 37 6.75 -0.31 5.26
N PRO A 38 6.06 0.75 5.71
CA PRO A 38 6.58 2.09 5.51
C PRO A 38 7.79 2.34 6.41
N PRO A 39 8.67 3.30 6.07
CA PRO A 39 9.85 3.61 6.89
C PRO A 39 9.50 4.32 8.21
N ILE A 40 8.27 4.75 8.37
CA ILE A 40 7.76 5.34 9.61
C ILE A 40 6.60 4.49 10.11
N LYS A 41 6.27 4.64 11.40
CA LYS A 41 5.11 3.95 11.95
C LYS A 41 3.83 4.54 11.38
N ILE A 42 2.86 3.67 11.12
CA ILE A 42 1.54 4.09 10.68
C ILE A 42 0.84 4.76 11.88
N PRO A 43 0.45 6.04 11.76
CA PRO A 43 -0.25 6.71 12.87
C PRO A 43 -1.61 6.07 13.14
N PRO A 44 -2.10 6.12 14.40
CA PRO A 44 -3.42 5.57 14.72
C PRO A 44 -4.55 6.15 13.87
N GLU A 45 -4.47 7.43 13.51
CA GLU A 45 -5.48 8.08 12.69
C GLU A 45 -5.61 7.42 11.31
N ALA A 46 -4.47 7.08 10.71
CA ALA A 46 -4.46 6.41 9.42
C ALA A 46 -4.98 4.98 9.55
N SER A 47 -4.53 4.24 10.56
CA SER A 47 -5.02 2.87 10.81
C SER A 47 -6.52 2.84 11.07
N ALA A 48 -7.07 3.87 11.70
CA ALA A 48 -8.51 3.96 11.94
C ALA A 48 -9.30 4.06 10.64
N VAL A 49 -8.70 4.62 9.59
CA VAL A 49 -9.36 4.76 8.29
C VAL A 49 -9.25 3.49 7.46
N HIS A 50 -8.02 2.97 7.28
CA HIS A 50 -7.80 1.84 6.36
C HIS A 50 -7.59 0.50 7.04
N HIS A 51 -7.56 0.48 8.38
CA HIS A 51 -7.44 -0.74 9.18
C HIS A 51 -6.13 -1.52 9.03
N ILE A 52 -5.12 -0.91 8.40
CA ILE A 52 -3.79 -1.49 8.28
C ILE A 52 -2.97 -1.02 9.49
N THR A 53 -2.44 -1.98 10.24
CA THR A 53 -1.68 -1.69 11.46
C THR A 53 -0.19 -1.93 11.27
N ASN A 54 0.61 -1.37 12.17
CA ASN A 54 2.06 -1.61 12.16
C ASN A 54 2.38 -3.10 12.28
N LYS A 55 1.59 -3.83 13.05
CA LYS A 55 1.77 -5.28 13.20
C LYS A 55 1.56 -6.03 11.90
N MET A 56 0.57 -5.61 11.11
CA MET A 56 0.26 -6.28 9.84
C MET A 56 1.39 -6.15 8.82
N VAL A 57 2.13 -5.06 8.86
CA VAL A 57 3.20 -4.79 7.89
C VAL A 57 4.60 -5.03 8.44
N ALA A 58 4.72 -5.46 9.69
CA ALA A 58 6.02 -5.59 10.37
C ALA A 58 7.01 -6.50 9.63
N ASP A 59 6.51 -7.54 8.96
CA ASP A 59 7.33 -8.50 8.22
C ASP A 59 7.25 -8.31 6.70
N LYS A 60 6.68 -7.20 6.25
CA LYS A 60 6.56 -6.93 4.82
C LYS A 60 7.73 -6.09 4.33
N PRO A 61 8.09 -6.20 3.05
CA PRO A 61 9.11 -5.31 2.48
C PRO A 61 8.54 -3.90 2.31
N SER A 62 9.43 -2.92 2.18
CA SER A 62 9.00 -1.60 1.73
C SER A 62 8.51 -1.70 0.28
N PHE A 63 7.75 -0.71 -0.18
CA PHE A 63 7.29 -0.71 -1.56
C PHE A 63 8.46 -0.76 -2.54
N ALA A 64 9.52 0.00 -2.28
CA ALA A 64 10.70 0.01 -3.14
C ALA A 64 11.40 -1.35 -3.20
N GLU A 65 11.44 -2.09 -2.07
CA GLU A 65 12.11 -3.38 -2.00
C GLU A 65 11.26 -4.53 -2.55
N SER A 66 9.95 -4.34 -2.61
CA SER A 66 9.03 -5.41 -3.02
C SER A 66 9.12 -5.76 -4.50
N GLY A 67 9.59 -4.82 -5.33
CA GLY A 67 9.59 -4.99 -6.78
C GLY A 67 8.22 -4.82 -7.41
N ASP A 68 7.19 -4.51 -6.63
CA ASP A 68 5.83 -4.43 -7.15
C ASP A 68 5.59 -3.22 -8.05
N LEU A 69 6.47 -2.23 -8.01
CA LEU A 69 6.40 -1.10 -8.93
C LEU A 69 6.39 -1.58 -10.39
N ALA A 70 7.10 -2.64 -10.69
CA ALA A 70 7.14 -3.18 -12.05
C ALA A 70 5.81 -3.78 -12.49
N LYS A 71 4.92 -4.10 -11.56
CA LYS A 71 3.59 -4.66 -11.87
C LYS A 71 2.56 -3.59 -12.20
N ILE A 72 2.86 -2.34 -11.88
CA ILE A 72 1.91 -1.24 -11.99
C ILE A 72 2.13 -0.38 -13.25
#